data_fe6e15723bcaff24d2e2f74f6d4214a4
#
_entry.id   fe6e15723bcaff24d2e2f74f6d4214a4
#
_cell.length_a   1.000
_cell.length_b   1.000
_cell.length_c   1.000
_cell.angle_alpha   90.00
_cell.angle_beta   90.00
_cell.angle_gamma   90.00
#
_symmetry.space_group_name_H-M   'P 1'
#
loop_
_entity.id
_entity.type
_entity.pdbx_description
1 polymer ?
#
loop_
_entity_poly.entity_id
_entity_poly.type
_entity_poly.pdbx_seq_one_letter_code
_entity_poly.pdbx_strand_id
1 'polypeptide(L)'
;MTVGWKPTTLSEIADQQEIRVSSERTGGGYRRWTPIWIVRVEDELYVRSGFGANGSWYRHATNSQPYIKAAGTLYKVGLIRHTDPASVAAVDAAYRQKYSGDPSLPLLLTDEARSTTSLLSPQA
;
A
#
# COMPACT_ATOMS: atom_id res chain seq x y z
N MET A 1 14.45 16.22 -0.51
CA MET A 1 14.45 15.47 0.77
C MET A 1 13.21 14.60 0.85
N THR A 2 13.39 13.32 1.10
CA THR A 2 12.27 12.40 1.25
C THR A 2 11.77 12.46 2.70
N VAL A 3 10.48 12.72 2.87
CA VAL A 3 9.85 12.71 4.20
C VAL A 3 9.42 11.28 4.50
N GLY A 4 9.97 10.70 5.57
CA GLY A 4 9.59 9.37 6.04
C GLY A 4 8.48 9.44 7.08
N TRP A 5 7.98 8.26 7.45
CA TRP A 5 6.98 8.13 8.50
C TRP A 5 7.63 8.37 9.88
N LYS A 6 6.91 9.03 10.77
CA LYS A 6 7.34 9.12 12.17
C LYS A 6 7.31 7.71 12.76
N PRO A 7 8.27 7.34 13.63
CA PRO A 7 8.36 5.95 14.14
C PRO A 7 7.08 5.42 14.76
N THR A 8 6.37 6.23 15.56
CA THR A 8 5.12 5.81 16.19
C THR A 8 4.01 5.59 15.16
N THR A 9 3.88 6.50 14.20
CA THR A 9 2.90 6.38 13.12
C THR A 9 3.19 5.18 12.24
N LEU A 10 4.45 4.97 11.91
CA LEU A 10 4.89 3.81 11.11
C LEU A 10 4.46 2.50 11.77
N SER A 11 4.72 2.36 13.07
CA SER A 11 4.34 1.16 13.82
C SER A 11 2.83 0.99 13.89
N GLU A 12 2.08 2.06 14.14
CA GLU A 12 0.62 2.00 14.21
C GLU A 12 0.00 1.51 12.89
N ILE A 13 0.50 2.04 11.78
CA ILE A 13 0.00 1.62 10.46
C ILE A 13 0.41 0.19 10.15
N ALA A 14 1.68 -0.14 10.39
CA ALA A 14 2.23 -1.46 10.10
C ALA A 14 1.58 -2.58 10.92
N ASP A 15 1.07 -2.27 12.11
CA ASP A 15 0.42 -3.25 12.98
C ASP A 15 -1.02 -3.57 12.53
N GLN A 16 -1.58 -2.80 11.60
CA GLN A 16 -2.92 -3.07 11.10
C GLN A 16 -2.90 -4.29 10.18
N GLN A 17 -3.86 -5.21 10.38
CA GLN A 17 -4.04 -6.35 9.48
C GLN A 17 -4.49 -5.87 8.10
N GLU A 18 -5.29 -4.81 8.07
CA GLU A 18 -5.89 -4.26 6.87
C GLU A 18 -6.02 -2.75 7.04
N ILE A 19 -5.73 -2.03 5.97
CA ILE A 19 -5.99 -0.59 5.89
C ILE A 19 -6.99 -0.34 4.77
N ARG A 20 -7.45 0.91 4.64
CA ARG A 20 -8.34 1.29 3.54
C ARG A 20 -7.67 2.35 2.69
N VAL A 21 -7.83 2.21 1.38
CA VAL A 21 -7.27 3.14 0.40
C VAL A 21 -8.38 3.75 -0.44
N SER A 22 -8.23 5.02 -0.77
CA SER A 22 -9.09 5.73 -1.71
C SER A 22 -8.27 6.79 -2.44
N SER A 23 -8.93 7.57 -3.27
CA SER A 23 -8.31 8.68 -3.99
C SER A 23 -9.35 9.76 -4.23
N GLU A 24 -8.88 10.98 -4.54
CA GLU A 24 -9.77 12.11 -4.81
C GLU A 24 -10.57 11.88 -6.08
N ARG A 25 -11.85 12.27 -6.04
CA ARG A 25 -12.71 12.29 -7.21
C ARG A 25 -12.62 13.66 -7.88
N THR A 26 -12.77 13.66 -9.20
CA THR A 26 -12.97 14.88 -9.94
C THR A 26 -14.26 15.54 -9.43
N GLY A 27 -14.17 16.80 -9.01
CA GLY A 27 -15.30 17.50 -8.42
C GLY A 27 -15.42 17.40 -6.90
N GLY A 28 -14.49 16.69 -6.25
CA GLY A 28 -14.41 16.63 -4.80
C GLY A 28 -14.85 15.31 -4.20
N GLY A 29 -14.46 15.10 -2.93
CA GLY A 29 -14.75 13.88 -2.21
C GLY A 29 -13.83 12.74 -2.56
N TYR A 30 -14.07 11.59 -1.95
CA TYR A 30 -13.27 10.40 -2.11
C TYR A 30 -14.02 9.35 -2.92
N ARG A 31 -13.26 8.54 -3.67
CA ARG A 31 -13.80 7.34 -4.29
C ARG A 31 -14.09 6.31 -3.20
N ARG A 32 -14.69 5.18 -3.60
CA ARG A 32 -14.96 4.07 -2.67
C ARG A 32 -13.68 3.69 -1.92
N TRP A 33 -13.79 3.53 -0.60
CA TRP A 33 -12.71 3.02 0.24
C TRP A 33 -12.59 1.51 0.06
N THR A 34 -11.38 1.05 -0.26
CA THR A 34 -11.10 -0.36 -0.55
C THR A 34 -10.16 -0.91 0.52
N PRO A 35 -10.50 -2.04 1.16
CA PRO A 35 -9.58 -2.68 2.10
C PRO A 35 -8.40 -3.30 1.34
N ILE A 36 -7.19 -3.06 1.84
CA ILE A 36 -5.98 -3.65 1.29
C ILE A 36 -5.04 -4.05 2.41
N TRP A 37 -4.12 -4.95 2.09
CA TRP A 37 -3.05 -5.34 3.00
C TRP A 37 -1.89 -4.37 2.90
N ILE A 38 -1.13 -4.28 3.99
CA ILE A 38 0.04 -3.42 4.07
C ILE A 38 1.17 -4.16 4.77
N VAL A 39 2.40 -3.99 4.30
CA VAL A 39 3.58 -4.58 4.91
C VAL A 39 4.63 -3.52 5.18
N ARG A 40 5.48 -3.80 6.15
CA ARG A 40 6.61 -2.96 6.52
C ARG A 40 7.91 -3.66 6.12
N VAL A 41 8.80 -2.91 5.49
CA VAL A 41 10.18 -3.32 5.23
C VAL A 41 11.07 -2.22 5.79
N GLU A 42 11.78 -2.52 6.86
CA GLU A 42 12.57 -1.54 7.61
C GLU A 42 11.69 -0.37 8.05
N ASP A 43 11.97 0.85 7.64
CA ASP A 43 11.21 2.04 8.03
C ASP A 43 10.22 2.49 6.96
N GLU A 44 9.89 1.61 6.03
CA GLU A 44 9.03 1.93 4.90
C GLU A 44 7.82 1.00 4.81
N LEU A 45 6.74 1.53 4.26
CA LEU A 45 5.49 0.79 4.07
C LEU A 45 5.27 0.53 2.59
N TYR A 46 4.78 -0.68 2.27
CA TYR A 46 4.53 -1.10 0.89
C TYR A 46 3.15 -1.71 0.76
N VAL A 47 2.56 -1.52 -0.41
CA VAL A 47 1.28 -2.11 -0.80
C VAL A 47 1.39 -2.69 -2.20
N ARG A 48 0.47 -3.60 -2.52
CA ARG A 48 0.33 -4.19 -3.86
C ARG A 48 -1.14 -4.28 -4.22
N SER A 49 -1.43 -4.25 -5.51
CA SER A 49 -2.76 -4.55 -6.04
C SER A 49 -2.83 -6.04 -6.41
N GLY A 50 -3.75 -6.78 -5.79
CA GLY A 50 -3.94 -8.20 -6.10
C GLY A 50 -4.44 -8.44 -7.52
N PHE A 51 -5.05 -7.44 -8.15
CA PHE A 51 -5.52 -7.51 -9.54
C PHE A 51 -4.55 -6.83 -10.51
N GLY A 52 -3.33 -6.50 -10.05
CA GLY A 52 -2.31 -5.88 -10.87
C GLY A 52 -2.61 -4.42 -11.19
N ALA A 53 -1.99 -3.91 -12.26
CA ALA A 53 -2.10 -2.50 -12.65
C ALA A 53 -3.51 -2.12 -13.09
N ASN A 54 -4.33 -3.08 -13.47
CA ASN A 54 -5.72 -2.85 -13.89
C ASN A 54 -6.70 -2.87 -12.73
N GLY A 55 -6.24 -3.16 -11.51
CA GLY A 55 -7.08 -3.10 -10.31
C GLY A 55 -7.66 -1.70 -10.13
N SER A 56 -8.95 -1.63 -9.79
CA SER A 56 -9.68 -0.38 -9.74
C SER A 56 -9.05 0.64 -8.79
N TRP A 57 -8.77 0.24 -7.54
CA TRP A 57 -8.21 1.19 -6.57
C TRP A 57 -6.81 1.66 -6.98
N TYR A 58 -6.00 0.75 -7.53
CA TYR A 58 -4.62 1.06 -7.92
C TYR A 58 -4.59 2.04 -9.10
N ARG A 59 -5.44 1.80 -10.09
CA ARG A 59 -5.54 2.65 -11.26
C ARG A 59 -5.96 4.08 -10.86
N HIS A 60 -6.95 4.20 -9.98
CA HIS A 60 -7.39 5.52 -9.51
C HIS A 60 -6.34 6.19 -8.62
N ALA A 61 -5.69 5.43 -7.75
CA ALA A 61 -4.67 5.96 -6.85
C ALA A 61 -3.44 6.48 -7.59
N THR A 62 -3.11 5.89 -8.75
CA THR A 62 -1.98 6.35 -9.58
C THR A 62 -2.34 7.54 -10.47
N ASN A 63 -3.62 7.80 -10.69
CA ASN A 63 -4.09 8.89 -11.56
C ASN A 63 -4.63 10.10 -10.81
N SER A 64 -4.77 10.01 -9.49
CA SER A 64 -5.22 11.13 -8.67
C SER A 64 -4.58 11.01 -7.29
N GLN A 65 -4.87 11.95 -6.39
CA GLN A 65 -4.26 11.97 -5.06
C GLN A 65 -4.80 10.83 -4.20
N PRO A 66 -3.95 9.85 -3.79
CA PRO A 66 -4.37 8.78 -2.91
C PRO A 66 -4.35 9.17 -1.44
N TYR A 67 -5.19 8.49 -0.67
CA TYR A 67 -5.29 8.60 0.79
C TYR A 67 -5.46 7.22 1.37
N ILE A 68 -5.02 7.04 2.62
CA ILE A 68 -5.30 5.83 3.38
C ILE A 68 -5.97 6.16 4.70
N LYS A 69 -6.76 5.22 5.20
CA LYS A 69 -7.26 5.23 6.58
C LYS A 69 -6.64 4.04 7.31
N ALA A 70 -5.98 4.33 8.40
CA ALA A 70 -5.31 3.32 9.21
C ALA A 70 -5.35 3.74 10.66
N ALA A 71 -5.65 2.80 11.57
CA ALA A 71 -5.71 3.07 13.01
C ALA A 71 -6.58 4.29 13.36
N GLY A 72 -7.69 4.47 12.63
CA GLY A 72 -8.63 5.57 12.88
C GLY A 72 -8.20 6.93 12.34
N THR A 73 -7.12 7.01 11.59
CA THR A 73 -6.57 8.26 11.07
C THR A 73 -6.54 8.28 9.55
N LEU A 74 -6.84 9.43 8.97
CA LEU A 74 -6.74 9.68 7.54
C LEU A 74 -5.36 10.23 7.22
N TYR A 75 -4.68 9.62 6.25
CA TYR A 75 -3.37 10.07 5.79
C TYR A 75 -3.38 10.35 4.30
N LYS A 76 -2.84 11.50 3.91
CA LYS A 76 -2.53 11.81 2.52
C LYS A 76 -1.21 11.14 2.18
N VAL A 77 -1.18 10.37 1.08
CA VAL A 77 0.00 9.55 0.75
C VAL A 77 0.37 9.69 -0.72
N GLY A 78 1.61 9.32 -1.03
CA GLY A 78 2.06 9.08 -2.39
C GLY A 78 2.31 7.61 -2.59
N LEU A 79 2.10 7.12 -3.81
CA LEU A 79 2.46 5.78 -4.22
C LEU A 79 3.64 5.87 -5.17
N ILE A 80 4.77 5.32 -4.76
CA ILE A 80 5.99 5.33 -5.57
C ILE A 80 6.30 3.88 -5.94
N ARG A 81 6.26 3.59 -7.23
CA ARG A 81 6.46 2.23 -7.72
C ARG A 81 7.91 1.78 -7.52
N HIS A 82 8.10 0.63 -6.91
CA HIS A 82 9.39 0.02 -6.64
C HIS A 82 9.39 -1.42 -7.16
N THR A 83 9.79 -1.62 -8.40
CA THR A 83 9.76 -2.93 -9.05
C THR A 83 11.14 -3.51 -9.30
N ASP A 84 12.18 -2.95 -8.70
CA ASP A 84 13.51 -3.54 -8.73
C ASP A 84 13.52 -4.88 -7.98
N PRO A 85 14.37 -5.84 -8.40
CA PRO A 85 14.35 -7.18 -7.82
C PRO A 85 14.54 -7.23 -6.31
N ALA A 86 15.39 -6.37 -5.76
CA ALA A 86 15.66 -6.35 -4.31
C ALA A 86 14.42 -5.91 -3.52
N SER A 87 13.74 -4.84 -3.97
CA SER A 87 12.52 -4.36 -3.32
C SER A 87 11.40 -5.38 -3.43
N VAL A 88 11.21 -5.98 -4.60
CA VAL A 88 10.17 -7.00 -4.81
C VAL A 88 10.40 -8.20 -3.89
N ALA A 89 11.65 -8.69 -3.77
CA ALA A 89 11.97 -9.81 -2.92
C ALA A 89 11.74 -9.50 -1.43
N ALA A 90 12.12 -8.31 -0.98
CA ALA A 90 11.91 -7.89 0.41
C ALA A 90 10.42 -7.78 0.74
N VAL A 91 9.64 -7.22 -0.18
CA VAL A 91 8.19 -7.11 0.00
C VAL A 91 7.52 -8.48 -0.03
N ASP A 92 7.94 -9.39 -0.91
CA ASP A 92 7.47 -10.78 -0.90
C ASP A 92 7.67 -11.43 0.47
N ALA A 93 8.88 -11.29 1.03
CA ALA A 93 9.20 -11.86 2.33
C ALA A 93 8.32 -11.25 3.44
N ALA A 94 8.08 -9.95 3.39
CA ALA A 94 7.23 -9.26 4.35
C ALA A 94 5.78 -9.75 4.29
N TYR A 95 5.23 -9.95 3.08
CA TYR A 95 3.89 -10.52 2.92
C TYR A 95 3.81 -11.94 3.46
N ARG A 96 4.79 -12.79 3.17
CA ARG A 96 4.82 -14.17 3.66
C ARG A 96 4.89 -14.23 5.18
N GLN A 97 5.64 -13.32 5.79
CA GLN A 97 5.78 -13.29 7.24
C GLN A 97 4.49 -12.81 7.92
N LYS A 98 3.94 -11.69 7.46
CA LYS A 98 2.78 -11.07 8.12
C LYS A 98 1.48 -11.85 7.89
N TYR A 99 1.28 -12.37 6.69
CA TYR A 99 0.03 -13.02 6.28
C TYR A 99 0.17 -14.53 6.10
N SER A 100 1.13 -15.11 6.80
CA SER A 100 1.37 -16.56 6.80
C SER A 100 0.07 -17.30 7.14
N GLY A 101 -0.26 -18.29 6.31
CA GLY A 101 -1.47 -19.10 6.52
C GLY A 101 -2.76 -18.49 5.97
N ASP A 102 -2.75 -17.26 5.51
CA ASP A 102 -3.93 -16.66 4.91
C ASP A 102 -4.13 -17.21 3.49
N PRO A 103 -5.34 -17.74 3.17
CA PRO A 103 -5.60 -18.32 1.84
C PRO A 103 -5.45 -17.30 0.70
N SER A 104 -5.55 -16.01 0.97
CA SER A 104 -5.43 -14.98 -0.05
C SER A 104 -3.99 -14.54 -0.31
N LEU A 105 -3.03 -15.00 0.48
CA LEU A 105 -1.62 -14.61 0.33
C LEU A 105 -1.08 -14.82 -1.09
N PRO A 106 -1.36 -15.95 -1.78
CA PRO A 106 -0.84 -16.14 -3.13
C PRO A 106 -1.25 -15.06 -4.13
N LEU A 107 -2.38 -14.38 -3.91
CA LEU A 107 -2.85 -13.30 -4.80
C LEU A 107 -1.91 -12.10 -4.79
N LEU A 108 -1.17 -11.90 -3.72
CA LEU A 108 -0.23 -10.76 -3.59
C LEU A 108 1.18 -11.14 -4.05
N LEU A 109 1.40 -12.39 -4.44
CA LEU A 109 2.71 -12.91 -4.88
C LEU A 109 2.72 -13.28 -6.37
N THR A 110 1.69 -12.93 -7.12
CA THR A 110 1.65 -13.13 -8.58
C THR A 110 2.53 -12.09 -9.28
N ASP A 111 2.90 -12.35 -10.53
CA ASP A 111 3.67 -11.39 -11.32
C ASP A 111 2.91 -10.07 -11.49
N GLU A 112 1.59 -10.15 -11.69
CA GLU A 112 0.74 -8.96 -11.81
C GLU A 112 0.78 -8.12 -10.53
N ALA A 113 0.64 -8.76 -9.36
CA ALA A 113 0.70 -8.06 -8.09
C ALA A 113 2.08 -7.46 -7.84
N ARG A 114 3.14 -8.22 -8.11
CA ARG A 114 4.52 -7.75 -7.96
C ARG A 114 4.81 -6.53 -8.81
N SER A 115 4.22 -6.44 -10.00
CA SER A 115 4.40 -5.29 -10.89
C SER A 115 3.85 -3.99 -10.30
N THR A 116 3.01 -4.08 -9.27
CA THR A 116 2.41 -2.92 -8.59
C THR A 116 3.07 -2.61 -7.25
N THR A 117 4.15 -3.28 -6.89
CA THR A 117 4.86 -3.03 -5.63
C THR A 117 5.12 -1.53 -5.49
N SER A 118 4.54 -0.90 -4.47
CA SER A 118 4.57 0.54 -4.32
C SER A 118 4.87 0.94 -2.88
N LEU A 119 5.81 1.87 -2.74
CA LEU A 119 6.12 2.51 -1.49
C LEU A 119 5.01 3.50 -1.16
N LEU A 120 4.50 3.46 0.07
CA LEU A 120 3.61 4.47 0.60
C LEU A 120 4.43 5.55 1.29
N SER A 121 4.39 6.76 0.73
CA SER A 121 5.11 7.89 1.28
C SER A 121 4.14 8.87 1.93
N PRO A 122 4.43 9.37 3.16
CA PRO A 122 3.57 10.40 3.75
C PRO A 122 3.68 11.70 2.96
N GLN A 123 2.56 12.39 2.84
CA GLN A 123 2.46 13.69 2.16
C GLN A 123 2.02 14.76 3.14
N ALA A 124 2.48 15.97 2.91
CA ALA A 124 2.05 17.12 3.72
C ALA A 124 0.62 17.53 3.38
#